data_d7811c93078e24a2ba55298830108900
#
_entry.id   d7811c93078e24a2ba55298830108900
#
_cell.length_a   1.000
_cell.length_b   1.000
_cell.length_c   1.000
_cell.angle_alpha   90.00
_cell.angle_beta   90.00
_cell.angle_gamma   90.00
#
_symmetry.space_group_name_H-M   'P 1'
#
loop_
_entity.id
_entity.type
_entity.pdbx_description
1 polymer ?
#
loop_
_entity_poly.entity_id
_entity_poly.type
_entity_poly.pdbx_seq_one_letter_code
_entity_poly.pdbx_strand_id
1 'polypeptide(L)'
;MEISNSLEKDFGKKFVLSHKTIEKYFNHSGSLPYVARYRNEIIGYIIGIPLEYLDREPWTRIEKNFGKHNTIYTYAFVVLEEFRKNGYARMLKKVYLSKLEKLNNILYNSGHVRKGISSKFKGKIEVINHIDNWQGTGKTFEYYRREL
;
A
#
# COMPACT_ATOMS: atom_id res chain seq x y z
N MET A 1 -20.24 1.70 2.83
CA MET A 1 -19.77 2.13 1.56
C MET A 1 -19.41 0.98 0.66
N GLU A 2 -19.65 1.17 -0.59
CA GLU A 2 -19.67 0.08 -1.57
C GLU A 2 -18.35 -0.66 -1.72
N ILE A 3 -17.24 0.08 -1.81
CA ILE A 3 -15.90 -0.52 -1.95
C ILE A 3 -15.52 -1.32 -0.71
N SER A 4 -15.71 -0.74 0.49
CA SER A 4 -15.34 -1.44 1.73
C SER A 4 -16.15 -2.70 1.94
N ASN A 5 -17.44 -2.67 1.64
CA ASN A 5 -18.30 -3.85 1.78
C ASN A 5 -17.89 -4.96 0.81
N SER A 6 -17.58 -4.59 -0.43
CA SER A 6 -17.10 -5.55 -1.42
C SER A 6 -15.75 -6.15 -1.01
N LEU A 7 -14.84 -5.33 -0.49
CA LEU A 7 -13.53 -5.81 -0.04
C LEU A 7 -13.64 -6.73 1.17
N GLU A 8 -14.48 -6.40 2.14
CA GLU A 8 -14.72 -7.26 3.29
C GLU A 8 -15.28 -8.61 2.86
N LYS A 9 -16.25 -8.60 1.95
CA LYS A 9 -16.83 -9.82 1.42
C LYS A 9 -15.82 -10.69 0.69
N ASP A 10 -15.00 -10.08 -0.16
CA ASP A 10 -14.11 -10.80 -1.07
C ASP A 10 -12.76 -11.15 -0.43
N PHE A 11 -12.26 -10.31 0.49
CA PHE A 11 -10.91 -10.43 1.04
C PHE A 11 -10.85 -10.64 2.55
N GLY A 12 -11.88 -10.26 3.30
CA GLY A 12 -11.84 -10.27 4.77
C GLY A 12 -11.43 -11.61 5.38
N LYS A 13 -11.86 -12.71 4.80
CA LYS A 13 -11.54 -14.06 5.27
C LYS A 13 -10.14 -14.51 4.85
N LYS A 14 -9.65 -14.05 3.70
CA LYS A 14 -8.39 -14.51 3.10
C LYS A 14 -7.18 -13.71 3.55
N PHE A 15 -7.38 -12.43 3.89
CA PHE A 15 -6.29 -11.50 4.13
C PHE A 15 -6.34 -10.83 5.50
N VAL A 16 -7.17 -11.33 6.38
CA VAL A 16 -7.28 -10.81 7.75
C VAL A 16 -7.54 -9.30 7.81
N LEU A 17 -8.24 -8.78 6.80
CA LEU A 17 -8.69 -7.40 6.81
C LEU A 17 -9.95 -7.30 7.65
N SER A 18 -9.86 -6.66 8.80
CA SER A 18 -11.03 -6.42 9.62
C SER A 18 -11.91 -5.32 9.01
N HIS A 19 -13.19 -5.39 9.29
CA HIS A 19 -14.15 -4.33 8.91
C HIS A 19 -13.65 -2.95 9.36
N LYS A 20 -13.12 -2.88 10.58
CA LYS A 20 -12.59 -1.66 11.16
C LYS A 20 -11.40 -1.10 10.39
N THR A 21 -10.49 -1.96 9.94
CA THR A 21 -9.33 -1.56 9.14
C THR A 21 -9.78 -1.06 7.77
N ILE A 22 -10.72 -1.74 7.14
CA ILE A 22 -11.27 -1.34 5.84
C ILE A 22 -11.94 0.04 5.96
N GLU A 23 -12.77 0.25 6.97
CA GLU A 23 -13.41 1.55 7.19
C GLU A 23 -12.38 2.65 7.42
N LYS A 24 -11.38 2.38 8.25
CA LYS A 24 -10.36 3.37 8.58
C LYS A 24 -9.62 3.88 7.35
N TYR A 25 -9.21 2.97 6.46
CA TYR A 25 -8.32 3.34 5.36
C TYR A 25 -9.02 3.52 4.02
N PHE A 26 -10.03 2.72 3.70
CA PHE A 26 -10.69 2.83 2.41
C PHE A 26 -11.72 3.95 2.34
N ASN A 27 -12.34 4.28 3.45
CA ASN A 27 -13.37 5.31 3.53
C ASN A 27 -12.83 6.67 3.99
N HIS A 28 -11.56 6.76 4.31
CA HIS A 28 -10.97 8.01 4.76
C HIS A 28 -10.75 8.95 3.56
N SER A 29 -11.04 10.24 3.76
CA SER A 29 -10.98 11.25 2.70
C SER A 29 -9.61 11.40 2.05
N GLY A 30 -8.53 11.13 2.78
CA GLY A 30 -7.16 11.22 2.27
C GLY A 30 -6.62 9.93 1.67
N SER A 31 -7.39 8.85 1.72
CA SER A 31 -6.94 7.56 1.22
C SER A 31 -7.10 7.48 -0.30
N LEU A 32 -6.22 6.68 -0.92
CA LEU A 32 -6.18 6.47 -2.37
C LEU A 32 -6.34 4.98 -2.67
N PRO A 33 -7.58 4.47 -2.63
CA PRO A 33 -7.85 3.06 -2.92
C PRO A 33 -8.10 2.85 -4.41
N TYR A 34 -7.52 1.79 -4.96
CA TYR A 34 -7.78 1.33 -6.32
C TYR A 34 -8.05 -0.17 -6.29
N VAL A 35 -9.03 -0.61 -7.05
CA VAL A 35 -9.40 -2.01 -7.11
C VAL A 35 -9.32 -2.52 -8.54
N ALA A 36 -8.98 -3.79 -8.70
CA ALA A 36 -9.09 -4.52 -9.96
C ALA A 36 -10.31 -5.42 -9.92
N ARG A 37 -11.09 -5.43 -11.00
CA ARG A 37 -12.28 -6.26 -11.12
C ARG A 37 -12.16 -7.21 -12.31
N TYR A 38 -12.71 -8.39 -12.13
CA TYR A 38 -12.87 -9.36 -13.20
C TYR A 38 -14.29 -9.90 -13.12
N ARG A 39 -15.09 -9.72 -14.18
CA ARG A 39 -16.50 -10.15 -14.23
C ARG A 39 -17.30 -9.66 -13.00
N ASN A 40 -17.14 -8.38 -12.66
CA ASN A 40 -17.81 -7.72 -11.53
C ASN A 40 -17.34 -8.15 -10.14
N GLU A 41 -16.34 -9.01 -10.03
CA GLU A 41 -15.76 -9.39 -8.74
C GLU A 41 -14.44 -8.65 -8.51
N ILE A 42 -14.20 -8.22 -7.27
CA ILE A 42 -12.93 -7.62 -6.90
C ILE A 42 -11.90 -8.74 -6.76
N ILE A 43 -10.83 -8.65 -7.54
CA ILE A 43 -9.75 -9.64 -7.56
C ILE A 43 -8.43 -9.09 -7.02
N GLY A 44 -8.35 -7.82 -6.76
CA GLY A 44 -7.16 -7.20 -6.20
C GLY A 44 -7.41 -5.76 -5.81
N TYR A 45 -6.50 -5.22 -4.99
CA TYR A 45 -6.57 -3.83 -4.59
C TYR A 45 -5.18 -3.30 -4.21
N ILE A 46 -5.02 -2.00 -4.29
CA ILE A 46 -3.89 -1.26 -3.74
C ILE A 46 -4.44 -0.04 -3.02
N ILE A 47 -3.92 0.27 -1.85
CA ILE A 47 -4.35 1.45 -1.10
C ILE A 47 -3.15 2.23 -0.61
N GLY A 48 -3.16 3.53 -0.91
CA GLY A 48 -2.21 4.48 -0.36
C GLY A 48 -2.87 5.38 0.66
N ILE A 49 -2.13 5.75 1.69
CA ILE A 49 -2.58 6.67 2.71
C ILE A 49 -1.49 7.71 2.98
N PRO A 50 -1.86 8.92 3.40
CA PRO A 50 -0.84 9.87 3.85
C PRO A 50 -0.02 9.25 4.98
N LEU A 51 1.29 9.45 4.91
CA LEU A 51 2.22 8.90 5.91
C LEU A 51 1.83 9.33 7.33
N GLU A 52 1.32 10.54 7.49
CA GLU A 52 0.92 11.12 8.77
C GLU A 52 -0.24 10.39 9.46
N TYR A 53 -0.99 9.55 8.73
CA TYR A 53 -2.04 8.74 9.34
C TYR A 53 -1.49 7.61 10.21
N LEU A 54 -0.19 7.33 10.08
CA LEU A 54 0.49 6.25 10.79
C LEU A 54 1.30 6.77 11.99
N ASP A 55 0.84 7.82 12.63
CA ASP A 55 1.52 8.49 13.73
C ASP A 55 1.77 7.58 14.95
N ARG A 56 0.98 6.53 15.10
CA ARG A 56 1.14 5.57 16.20
C ARG A 56 2.16 4.47 15.90
N GLU A 57 2.61 4.38 14.66
CA GLU A 57 3.60 3.36 14.27
C GLU A 57 5.01 3.81 14.65
N PRO A 58 5.75 3.02 15.47
CA PRO A 58 7.06 3.46 15.94
C PRO A 58 8.07 3.78 14.85
N TRP A 59 7.99 3.08 13.72
CA TRP A 59 8.93 3.29 12.62
C TRP A 59 8.81 4.68 11.96
N THR A 60 7.70 5.39 12.15
CA THR A 60 7.54 6.74 11.60
C THR A 60 8.48 7.75 12.26
N ARG A 61 8.99 7.43 13.45
CA ARG A 61 9.91 8.32 14.18
C ARG A 61 11.25 8.50 13.49
N ILE A 62 11.65 7.54 12.66
CA ILE A 62 12.90 7.63 11.89
C ILE A 62 12.67 8.14 10.47
N GLU A 63 11.43 8.34 10.08
CA GLU A 63 11.10 8.83 8.74
C GLU A 63 11.19 10.35 8.68
N LYS A 64 12.24 10.85 8.04
CA LYS A 64 12.50 12.29 7.95
C LYS A 64 11.40 13.09 7.25
N ASN A 65 10.58 12.43 6.43
CA ASN A 65 9.48 13.08 5.72
C ASN A 65 8.17 13.09 6.50
N PHE A 66 8.13 12.43 7.66
CA PHE A 66 6.93 12.44 8.48
C PHE A 66 6.61 13.88 8.93
N GLY A 67 5.36 14.27 8.75
CA GLY A 67 4.91 15.63 9.07
C GLY A 67 5.07 16.65 7.95
N LYS A 68 5.74 16.28 6.85
CA LYS A 68 5.90 17.17 5.69
C LYS A 68 4.76 17.10 4.69
N HIS A 69 3.84 16.17 4.87
CA HIS A 69 2.68 15.95 3.98
C HIS A 69 3.07 15.80 2.51
N ASN A 70 4.19 15.13 2.26
CA ASN A 70 4.74 14.93 0.92
C ASN A 70 4.90 13.46 0.53
N THR A 71 4.42 12.53 1.35
CA THR A 71 4.63 11.10 1.15
C THR A 71 3.32 10.35 1.28
N ILE A 72 3.03 9.50 0.30
CA ILE A 72 1.94 8.54 0.37
C ILE A 72 2.55 7.16 0.65
N TYR A 73 2.10 6.55 1.74
CA TYR A 73 2.52 5.22 2.14
C TYR A 73 1.59 4.18 1.52
N THR A 74 2.17 3.19 0.86
CA THR A 74 1.41 2.05 0.32
C THR A 74 1.09 1.10 1.47
N TYR A 75 -0.14 1.19 1.96
CA TYR A 75 -0.59 0.42 3.13
C TYR A 75 -0.81 -1.05 2.82
N ALA A 76 -1.40 -1.34 1.66
CA ALA A 76 -1.68 -2.71 1.25
C ALA A 76 -1.73 -2.82 -0.26
N PHE A 77 -1.29 -3.95 -0.76
CA PHE A 77 -1.28 -4.26 -2.19
C PHE A 77 -1.45 -5.77 -2.34
N VAL A 78 -2.61 -6.20 -2.81
CA VAL A 78 -2.98 -7.61 -2.85
C VAL A 78 -3.68 -7.93 -4.18
N VAL A 79 -3.33 -9.08 -4.76
CA VAL A 79 -4.08 -9.70 -5.87
C VAL A 79 -4.35 -11.13 -5.46
N LEU A 80 -5.58 -11.61 -5.68
CA LEU A 80 -5.95 -12.99 -5.39
C LEU A 80 -5.03 -13.95 -6.16
N GLU A 81 -4.66 -15.04 -5.50
CA GLU A 81 -3.67 -15.99 -6.03
C GLU A 81 -4.02 -16.51 -7.42
N GLU A 82 -5.29 -16.86 -7.66
CA GLU A 82 -5.75 -17.37 -8.95
C GLU A 82 -5.66 -16.35 -10.09
N PHE A 83 -5.48 -15.07 -9.79
CA PHE A 83 -5.34 -14.00 -10.77
C PHE A 83 -3.93 -13.45 -10.87
N ARG A 84 -2.99 -13.98 -10.11
CA ARG A 84 -1.58 -13.59 -10.21
C ARG A 84 -1.01 -14.04 -11.56
N LYS A 85 0.05 -13.37 -12.02
CA LYS A 85 0.71 -13.62 -13.32
C LYS A 85 -0.12 -13.24 -14.54
N ASN A 86 -1.26 -12.57 -14.36
CA ASN A 86 -2.10 -12.09 -15.46
C ASN A 86 -1.97 -10.59 -15.71
N GLY A 87 -1.00 -9.95 -15.07
CA GLY A 87 -0.74 -8.52 -15.28
C GLY A 87 -1.59 -7.58 -14.42
N TYR A 88 -2.50 -8.08 -13.59
CA TYR A 88 -3.35 -7.22 -12.76
C TYR A 88 -2.55 -6.42 -11.73
N ALA A 89 -1.56 -7.04 -11.09
CA ALA A 89 -0.71 -6.34 -10.12
C ALA A 89 0.04 -5.19 -10.78
N ARG A 90 0.60 -5.43 -11.95
CA ARG A 90 1.30 -4.39 -12.73
C ARG A 90 0.36 -3.25 -13.10
N MET A 91 -0.85 -3.56 -13.54
CA MET A 91 -1.85 -2.55 -13.91
C MET A 91 -2.26 -1.71 -12.71
N LEU A 92 -2.56 -2.34 -11.58
CA LEU A 92 -2.91 -1.63 -10.35
C LEU A 92 -1.80 -0.68 -9.91
N LYS A 93 -0.57 -1.18 -9.89
CA LYS A 93 0.59 -0.38 -9.48
C LYS A 93 0.82 0.79 -10.44
N LYS A 94 0.70 0.56 -11.74
CA LYS A 94 0.88 1.60 -12.75
C LYS A 94 -0.15 2.72 -12.59
N VAL A 95 -1.41 2.38 -12.43
CA VAL A 95 -2.48 3.36 -12.24
C VAL A 95 -2.27 4.15 -10.95
N TYR A 96 -1.97 3.44 -9.88
CA TYR A 96 -1.72 4.02 -8.57
C TYR A 96 -0.56 5.02 -8.61
N LEU A 97 0.61 4.62 -9.10
CA LEU A 97 1.78 5.50 -9.18
C LEU A 97 1.55 6.68 -10.11
N SER A 98 0.88 6.45 -11.23
CA SER A 98 0.52 7.52 -12.17
C SER A 98 -0.34 8.58 -11.49
N LYS A 99 -1.29 8.15 -10.65
CA LYS A 99 -2.13 9.08 -9.89
C LYS A 99 -1.32 9.86 -8.86
N LEU A 100 -0.41 9.20 -8.15
CA LEU A 100 0.46 9.87 -7.16
C LEU A 100 1.31 10.96 -7.81
N GLU A 101 1.86 10.70 -9.00
CA GLU A 101 2.68 11.66 -9.73
C GLU A 101 1.92 12.94 -10.11
N LYS A 102 0.60 12.86 -10.20
CA LYS A 102 -0.26 14.02 -10.53
C LYS A 102 -0.64 14.86 -9.32
N LEU A 103 -0.33 14.39 -8.13
CA LEU A 103 -0.62 15.14 -6.89
C LEU A 103 0.50 16.16 -6.65
N ASN A 104 0.15 17.44 -6.62
CA ASN A 104 1.13 18.53 -6.62
C ASN A 104 2.10 18.53 -5.43
N ASN A 105 1.63 18.09 -4.27
CA ASN A 105 2.42 18.15 -3.03
C ASN A 105 3.10 16.84 -2.67
N ILE A 106 2.89 15.79 -3.44
CA ILE A 106 3.39 14.46 -3.14
C ILE A 106 4.67 14.21 -3.94
N LEU A 107 5.76 14.02 -3.23
CA LEU A 107 7.09 13.83 -3.81
C LEU A 107 7.56 12.38 -3.70
N TYR A 108 7.01 11.63 -2.75
CA TYR A 108 7.48 10.28 -2.44
C TYR A 108 6.34 9.31 -2.25
N ASN A 109 6.62 8.06 -2.59
CA ASN A 109 5.81 6.90 -2.23
C ASN A 109 6.69 5.98 -1.40
N SER A 110 6.17 5.48 -0.30
CA SER A 110 6.92 4.58 0.57
C SER A 110 6.11 3.35 0.94
N GLY A 111 6.74 2.37 1.54
CA GLY A 111 6.08 1.15 1.99
C GLY A 111 7.04 0.16 2.58
N HIS A 112 6.47 -0.90 3.13
CA HIS A 112 7.22 -2.04 3.65
C HIS A 112 7.00 -3.24 2.74
N VAL A 113 8.07 -3.87 2.33
CA VAL A 113 8.04 -5.12 1.56
C VAL A 113 9.06 -6.09 2.15
N ARG A 114 8.94 -7.37 1.81
CA ARG A 114 9.94 -8.36 2.24
C ARG A 114 11.31 -7.96 1.71
N LYS A 115 12.34 -8.21 2.52
CA LYS A 115 13.73 -7.89 2.20
C LYS A 115 14.10 -8.36 0.79
N GLY A 116 14.65 -7.46 0.00
CA GLY A 116 15.09 -7.73 -1.37
C GLY A 116 14.05 -7.45 -2.45
N ILE A 117 12.77 -7.29 -2.10
CA ILE A 117 11.71 -7.08 -3.09
C ILE A 117 11.82 -5.71 -3.75
N SER A 118 12.17 -4.66 -2.98
CA SER A 118 12.24 -3.31 -3.54
C SER A 118 13.35 -3.15 -4.58
N SER A 119 14.37 -4.00 -4.55
CA SER A 119 15.45 -3.98 -5.55
C SER A 119 14.95 -4.29 -6.97
N LYS A 120 13.77 -4.91 -7.08
CA LYS A 120 13.12 -5.21 -8.36
C LYS A 120 12.23 -4.07 -8.87
N PHE A 121 12.04 -3.03 -8.09
CA PHE A 121 11.21 -1.90 -8.48
C PHE A 121 11.96 -0.99 -9.45
N LYS A 122 11.21 -0.40 -10.38
CA LYS A 122 11.75 0.60 -11.29
C LYS A 122 11.72 1.98 -10.65
N GLY A 123 12.64 2.84 -11.06
CA GLY A 123 12.70 4.23 -10.58
C GLY A 123 13.76 4.42 -9.51
N LYS A 124 13.72 5.57 -8.85
CA LYS A 124 14.67 5.92 -7.80
C LYS A 124 14.18 5.41 -6.47
N ILE A 125 14.71 4.28 -6.05
CA ILE A 125 14.32 3.59 -4.82
C ILE A 125 15.47 3.66 -3.83
N GLU A 126 15.15 4.04 -2.59
CA GLU A 126 16.08 4.02 -1.47
C GLU A 126 15.52 3.11 -0.39
N VAL A 127 16.33 2.18 0.10
CA VAL A 127 15.98 1.37 1.28
C VAL A 127 16.44 2.14 2.51
N ILE A 128 15.49 2.47 3.38
CA ILE A 128 15.75 3.31 4.56
C ILE A 128 16.22 2.47 5.73
N ASN A 129 15.56 1.35 5.98
CA ASN A 129 15.97 0.42 7.03
C ASN A 129 15.35 -0.96 6.84
N HIS A 130 15.78 -1.91 7.68
CA HIS A 130 15.24 -3.26 7.74
C HIS A 130 14.62 -3.50 9.11
N ILE A 131 13.51 -4.25 9.14
CA ILE A 131 12.76 -4.54 10.35
C ILE A 131 12.58 -6.05 10.45
N ASP A 132 13.17 -6.66 11.47
CA ASP A 132 13.01 -8.07 11.72
C ASP A 132 11.64 -8.38 12.33
N ASN A 133 11.12 -9.55 12.03
CA ASN A 133 9.82 -10.00 12.52
C ASN A 133 8.71 -8.95 12.34
N TRP A 134 8.63 -8.39 11.12
CA TRP A 134 7.64 -7.36 10.79
C TRP A 134 6.23 -7.85 11.12
N GLN A 135 5.57 -7.12 12.03
CA GLN A 135 4.19 -7.41 12.47
C GLN A 135 3.94 -8.88 12.83
N GLY A 136 4.93 -9.54 13.43
CA GLY A 136 4.79 -10.93 13.88
C GLY A 136 4.89 -11.96 12.77
N THR A 137 5.32 -11.58 11.58
CA THR A 137 5.43 -12.51 10.43
C THR A 137 6.62 -13.48 10.56
N GLY A 138 7.56 -13.20 11.46
CA GLY A 138 8.82 -13.94 11.53
C GLY A 138 9.79 -13.64 10.40
N LYS A 139 9.50 -12.66 9.56
CA LYS A 139 10.27 -12.33 8.37
C LYS A 139 10.79 -10.91 8.43
N THR A 140 11.95 -10.67 7.78
CA THR A 140 12.55 -9.35 7.69
C THR A 140 11.92 -8.60 6.53
N PHE A 141 11.43 -7.41 6.81
CA PHE A 141 10.91 -6.47 5.81
C PHE A 141 11.85 -5.29 5.70
N GLU A 142 11.77 -4.61 4.56
CA GLU A 142 12.49 -3.37 4.34
C GLU A 142 11.51 -2.24 4.12
N TYR A 143 11.83 -1.07 4.69
CA TYR A 143 11.11 0.16 4.43
C TYR A 143 11.80 0.87 3.28
N TYR A 144 11.08 1.09 2.20
CA TYR A 144 11.62 1.78 1.02
C TYR A 144 10.91 3.11 0.79
N ARG A 145 11.61 3.99 0.10
CA ARG A 145 11.08 5.26 -0.40
C ARG A 145 11.34 5.37 -1.89
N ARG A 146 10.31 5.69 -2.63
CA ARG A 146 10.40 5.95 -4.07
C ARG A 146 10.27 7.45 -4.30
N GLU A 147 11.17 8.02 -5.06
CA GLU A 147 11.04 9.39 -5.56
C GLU A 147 10.09 9.38 -6.77
N LEU A 148 9.07 10.22 -6.71
CA LEU A 148 8.06 10.32 -7.78
C LEU A 148 8.48 11.31 -8.87
#